data_813aad86de9337a203cc6f256f90a22b
#
_entry.id   813aad86de9337a203cc6f256f90a22b
#
_cell.length_a   1.000
_cell.length_b   1.000
_cell.length_c   1.000
_cell.angle_alpha   90.00
_cell.angle_beta   90.00
_cell.angle_gamma   90.00
#
_symmetry.space_group_name_H-M   'P 1'
#
loop_
_entity.id
_entity.type
_entity.pdbx_description
1 polymer ?
#
loop_
_entity_poly.entity_id
_entity_poly.type
_entity_poly.pdbx_seq_one_letter_code
_entity_poly.pdbx_strand_id
1 'polypeptide(L)'
;MATPISEGAEGYLERFSVGNYRHLLTGIPGYPQIENAALAVLACDALGVSEEAIRKGLAAAKNPARFEILREHPTVIYDGGHNENGIRSLVTSLSRYFPGEKKSVIFACMADKEIDVSLSLLAEGTDAFFFTEVKDNPRALSAEDLAAKAETLGIRGTVCKTVGEAYEAALAADRLTVICGSLYLYRDLTDYLNKTKTK
;
A
#
# COMPACT_ATOMS: atom_id res chain seq x y z
N MET A 1 -1.91 15.11 -23.58
CA MET A 1 -2.42 15.15 -22.18
C MET A 1 -1.37 15.87 -21.35
N ALA A 2 -1.77 16.80 -20.45
CA ALA A 2 -0.78 17.52 -19.64
C ALA A 2 -0.19 16.56 -18.60
N THR A 3 1.15 16.52 -18.54
CA THR A 3 1.87 15.71 -17.55
C THR A 3 1.87 16.43 -16.20
N PRO A 4 1.54 15.77 -15.08
CA PRO A 4 1.62 16.39 -13.77
C PRO A 4 3.08 16.64 -13.36
N ILE A 5 3.28 17.71 -12.60
CA ILE A 5 4.58 18.11 -12.04
C ILE A 5 4.47 18.00 -10.53
N SER A 6 5.27 17.12 -9.90
CA SER A 6 5.36 17.01 -8.45
C SER A 6 6.03 18.26 -7.87
N GLU A 7 5.47 18.79 -6.78
CA GLU A 7 5.97 19.97 -6.05
C GLU A 7 6.45 19.62 -4.63
N GLY A 8 6.40 18.33 -4.27
CA GLY A 8 6.76 17.83 -2.95
C GLY A 8 5.61 17.13 -2.25
N ALA A 9 5.78 16.82 -0.96
CA ALA A 9 4.79 16.14 -0.15
C ALA A 9 4.55 16.89 1.17
N GLU A 10 3.31 16.80 1.68
CA GLU A 10 2.94 17.17 3.04
C GLU A 10 2.57 15.89 3.79
N GLY A 11 3.46 15.40 4.65
CA GLY A 11 3.36 14.06 5.19
C GLY A 11 3.41 13.02 4.05
N TYR A 12 2.34 12.27 3.87
CA TYR A 12 2.20 11.24 2.81
C TYR A 12 1.33 11.69 1.63
N LEU A 13 0.87 12.95 1.64
CA LEU A 13 0.05 13.54 0.57
C LEU A 13 0.93 14.35 -0.38
N GLU A 14 0.71 14.18 -1.66
CA GLU A 14 1.53 14.85 -2.68
C GLU A 14 0.93 16.19 -3.11
N ARG A 15 1.80 17.21 -3.21
CA ARG A 15 1.50 18.49 -3.86
C ARG A 15 1.96 18.43 -5.31
N PHE A 16 1.11 18.86 -6.22
CA PHE A 16 1.39 18.82 -7.66
C PHE A 16 0.65 19.90 -8.45
N SER A 17 1.10 20.11 -9.68
CA SER A 17 0.44 20.96 -10.68
C SER A 17 0.13 20.15 -11.95
N VAL A 18 -0.98 20.46 -12.62
CA VAL A 18 -1.34 19.88 -13.91
C VAL A 18 -2.19 20.84 -14.76
N GLY A 19 -1.90 20.95 -16.03
CA GLY A 19 -2.58 21.91 -16.91
C GLY A 19 -2.49 23.34 -16.39
N ASN A 20 -3.62 23.99 -16.14
CA ASN A 20 -3.70 25.33 -15.56
C ASN A 20 -3.76 25.33 -14.02
N TYR A 21 -3.90 24.17 -13.40
CA TYR A 21 -4.04 24.00 -11.97
C TYR A 21 -2.68 23.97 -11.28
N ARG A 22 -2.50 24.79 -10.25
CA ARG A 22 -1.26 24.89 -9.47
C ARG A 22 -1.51 24.52 -8.00
N HIS A 23 -0.49 23.95 -7.36
CA HIS A 23 -0.49 23.66 -5.93
C HIS A 23 -1.68 22.83 -5.46
N LEU A 24 -2.06 21.82 -6.23
CA LEU A 24 -3.07 20.85 -5.83
C LEU A 24 -2.48 19.91 -4.77
N LEU A 25 -3.31 19.46 -3.83
CA LEU A 25 -2.93 18.47 -2.83
C LEU A 25 -3.79 17.22 -3.01
N THR A 26 -3.15 16.04 -3.08
CA THR A 26 -3.89 14.77 -3.10
C THR A 26 -4.50 14.49 -1.73
N GLY A 27 -5.72 13.95 -1.70
CA GLY A 27 -6.31 13.41 -0.46
C GLY A 27 -5.94 11.94 -0.21
N ILE A 28 -5.36 11.29 -1.23
CA ILE A 28 -4.96 9.88 -1.20
C ILE A 28 -3.43 9.82 -1.09
N PRO A 29 -2.88 9.15 -0.06
CA PRO A 29 -1.44 9.01 0.10
C PRO A 29 -0.79 8.18 -1.02
N GLY A 30 0.49 8.44 -1.25
CA GLY A 30 1.31 7.68 -2.20
C GLY A 30 1.70 8.47 -3.44
N TYR A 31 3.00 8.45 -3.77
CA TYR A 31 3.55 9.21 -4.90
C TYR A 31 2.85 8.93 -6.25
N PRO A 32 2.54 7.68 -6.63
CA PRO A 32 1.85 7.42 -7.90
C PRO A 32 0.41 7.94 -7.97
N GLN A 33 -0.17 8.40 -6.86
CA GLN A 33 -1.50 8.99 -6.85
C GLN A 33 -1.55 10.35 -7.55
N ILE A 34 -0.39 11.00 -7.78
CA ILE A 34 -0.31 12.23 -8.59
C ILE A 34 -0.92 12.00 -9.99
N GLU A 35 -0.60 10.89 -10.64
CA GLU A 35 -1.10 10.60 -11.99
C GLU A 35 -2.61 10.38 -11.98
N ASN A 36 -3.11 9.62 -11.01
CA ASN A 36 -4.55 9.39 -10.85
C ASN A 36 -5.30 10.70 -10.55
N ALA A 37 -4.76 11.52 -9.65
CA ALA A 37 -5.31 12.81 -9.29
C ALA A 37 -5.29 13.78 -10.49
N ALA A 38 -4.21 13.83 -11.27
CA ALA A 38 -4.10 14.66 -12.45
C ALA A 38 -5.15 14.27 -13.51
N LEU A 39 -5.34 12.96 -13.74
CA LEU A 39 -6.37 12.49 -14.65
C LEU A 39 -7.77 12.90 -14.20
N ALA A 40 -8.07 12.75 -12.89
CA ALA A 40 -9.34 13.18 -12.32
C ALA A 40 -9.58 14.70 -12.47
N VAL A 41 -8.55 15.52 -12.21
CA VAL A 41 -8.60 16.97 -12.38
C VAL A 41 -8.93 17.35 -13.83
N LEU A 42 -8.19 16.79 -14.79
CA LEU A 42 -8.40 17.08 -16.22
C LEU A 42 -9.78 16.61 -16.72
N ALA A 43 -10.27 15.49 -16.22
CA ALA A 43 -11.62 15.02 -16.54
C ALA A 43 -12.70 15.96 -15.97
N CYS A 44 -12.57 16.39 -14.72
CA CYS A 44 -13.48 17.34 -14.10
C CYS A 44 -13.48 18.70 -14.80
N ASP A 45 -12.28 19.20 -15.18
CA ASP A 45 -12.12 20.43 -15.95
C ASP A 45 -12.85 20.36 -17.31
N ALA A 46 -12.68 19.25 -18.03
CA ALA A 46 -13.36 19.02 -19.31
C ALA A 46 -14.91 18.95 -19.19
N LEU A 47 -15.40 18.60 -18.01
CA LEU A 47 -16.83 18.58 -17.67
C LEU A 47 -17.35 19.91 -17.12
N GLY A 48 -16.51 20.95 -17.03
CA GLY A 48 -16.90 22.28 -16.53
C GLY A 48 -17.07 22.35 -15.02
N VAL A 49 -16.48 21.45 -14.26
CA VAL A 49 -16.48 21.50 -12.79
C VAL A 49 -15.60 22.67 -12.34
N SER A 50 -16.10 23.47 -11.39
CA SER A 50 -15.34 24.63 -10.89
C SER A 50 -14.04 24.22 -10.20
N GLU A 51 -13.00 25.07 -10.29
CA GLU A 51 -11.72 24.82 -9.65
C GLU A 51 -11.86 24.60 -8.13
N GLU A 52 -12.73 25.37 -7.48
CA GLU A 52 -13.00 25.22 -6.05
C GLU A 52 -13.52 23.80 -5.71
N ALA A 53 -14.48 23.31 -6.49
CA ALA A 53 -15.04 21.97 -6.31
C ALA A 53 -13.98 20.88 -6.59
N ILE A 54 -13.14 21.06 -7.61
CA ILE A 54 -12.02 20.15 -7.92
C ILE A 54 -11.04 20.07 -6.74
N ARG A 55 -10.59 21.22 -6.23
CA ARG A 55 -9.65 21.27 -5.08
C ARG A 55 -10.24 20.61 -3.84
N LYS A 56 -11.49 20.94 -3.52
CA LYS A 56 -12.19 20.40 -2.35
C LYS A 56 -12.43 18.89 -2.46
N GLY A 57 -12.86 18.43 -3.63
CA GLY A 57 -13.05 17.00 -3.91
C GLY A 57 -11.75 16.22 -3.85
N LEU A 58 -10.67 16.76 -4.42
CA LEU A 58 -9.36 16.14 -4.43
C LEU A 58 -8.79 15.99 -3.01
N ALA A 59 -8.85 17.05 -2.20
CA ALA A 59 -8.36 17.02 -0.82
C ALA A 59 -9.19 16.10 0.10
N ALA A 60 -10.49 15.94 -0.20
CA ALA A 60 -11.39 15.07 0.55
C ALA A 60 -11.37 13.60 0.08
N ALA A 61 -10.70 13.32 -1.05
CA ALA A 61 -10.69 11.99 -1.63
C ALA A 61 -10.03 10.98 -0.68
N LYS A 62 -10.65 9.79 -0.55
CA LYS A 62 -10.11 8.66 0.21
C LYS A 62 -10.23 7.41 -0.63
N ASN A 63 -9.24 6.55 -0.53
CA ASN A 63 -9.24 5.24 -1.16
C ASN A 63 -8.65 4.21 -0.20
N PRO A 64 -9.50 3.53 0.60
CA PRO A 64 -9.01 2.52 1.55
C PRO A 64 -8.13 1.47 0.87
N ALA A 65 -7.18 0.94 1.61
CA ALA A 65 -6.19 -0.02 1.10
C ALA A 65 -5.30 0.50 -0.04
N ARG A 66 -5.08 1.81 -0.14
CA ARG A 66 -4.11 2.44 -1.06
C ARG A 66 -3.15 3.31 -0.26
N PHE A 67 -1.97 2.79 0.02
CA PHE A 67 -0.95 3.40 0.89
C PHE A 67 -1.57 3.96 2.19
N GLU A 68 -2.49 3.22 2.75
CA GLU A 68 -3.27 3.65 3.91
C GLU A 68 -2.46 3.52 5.20
N ILE A 69 -2.34 4.62 5.94
CA ILE A 69 -1.66 4.62 7.23
C ILE A 69 -2.66 4.15 8.29
N LEU A 70 -2.47 2.93 8.78
CA LEU A 70 -3.34 2.33 9.80
C LEU A 70 -2.91 2.70 11.22
N ARG A 71 -1.64 3.03 11.40
CA ARG A 71 -1.01 3.39 12.67
C ARG A 71 0.22 4.25 12.40
N GLU A 72 0.49 5.22 13.27
CA GLU A 72 1.64 6.13 13.12
C GLU A 72 2.89 5.68 13.89
N HIS A 73 2.73 5.03 15.05
CA HIS A 73 3.85 4.63 15.92
C HIS A 73 3.66 3.23 16.52
N PRO A 74 4.43 2.21 16.10
CA PRO A 74 5.21 2.19 14.87
C PRO A 74 4.33 2.35 13.65
N THR A 75 4.87 2.91 12.59
CA THR A 75 4.09 3.14 11.36
C THR A 75 3.66 1.80 10.73
N VAL A 76 2.37 1.67 10.47
CA VAL A 76 1.80 0.53 9.75
C VAL A 76 1.06 1.02 8.53
N ILE A 77 1.46 0.51 7.37
CA ILE A 77 0.89 0.84 6.06
C ILE A 77 0.19 -0.38 5.48
N TYR A 78 -1.00 -0.18 4.97
CA TYR A 78 -1.67 -1.15 4.11
C TYR A 78 -1.72 -0.68 2.67
N ASP A 79 -1.32 -1.54 1.74
CA ASP A 79 -1.50 -1.31 0.30
C ASP A 79 -1.99 -2.57 -0.40
N GLY A 80 -3.08 -2.46 -1.13
CA GLY A 80 -3.69 -3.56 -1.88
C GLY A 80 -2.98 -3.90 -3.20
N GLY A 81 -1.75 -3.44 -3.41
CA GLY A 81 -0.91 -3.83 -4.54
C GLY A 81 -0.73 -5.34 -4.58
N HIS A 82 -1.13 -5.98 -5.69
CA HIS A 82 -1.19 -7.43 -5.84
C HIS A 82 -0.65 -7.92 -7.19
N ASN A 83 -0.01 -7.04 -7.93
CA ASN A 83 0.71 -7.31 -9.16
C ASN A 83 1.99 -6.47 -9.22
N GLU A 84 2.83 -6.72 -10.19
CA GLU A 84 4.12 -6.04 -10.32
C GLU A 84 3.98 -4.51 -10.28
N ASN A 85 3.07 -3.92 -11.06
CA ASN A 85 2.89 -2.47 -11.11
C ASN A 85 2.43 -1.89 -9.77
N GLY A 86 1.51 -2.57 -9.07
CA GLY A 86 1.06 -2.16 -7.75
C GLY A 86 2.19 -2.20 -6.72
N ILE A 87 2.99 -3.26 -6.71
CA ILE A 87 4.15 -3.37 -5.81
C ILE A 87 5.24 -2.35 -6.15
N ARG A 88 5.51 -2.07 -7.44
CA ARG A 88 6.44 -1.01 -7.83
C ARG A 88 5.96 0.36 -7.32
N SER A 89 4.67 0.65 -7.46
CA SER A 89 4.06 1.88 -6.93
C SER A 89 4.21 2.00 -5.41
N LEU A 90 3.98 0.90 -4.69
CA LEU A 90 4.18 0.83 -3.25
C LEU A 90 5.65 1.09 -2.87
N VAL A 91 6.59 0.37 -3.49
CA VAL A 91 8.03 0.52 -3.23
C VAL A 91 8.51 1.94 -3.55
N THR A 92 8.04 2.56 -4.63
CA THR A 92 8.33 3.96 -4.96
C THR A 92 7.88 4.90 -3.85
N SER A 93 6.67 4.71 -3.32
CA SER A 93 6.16 5.53 -2.21
C SER A 93 6.94 5.29 -0.91
N LEU A 94 7.28 4.03 -0.60
CA LEU A 94 8.10 3.70 0.56
C LEU A 94 9.48 4.35 0.49
N SER A 95 10.16 4.27 -0.65
CA SER A 95 11.47 4.90 -0.85
C SER A 95 11.42 6.43 -0.71
N ARG A 96 10.30 7.05 -1.07
CA ARG A 96 10.09 8.49 -0.97
C ARG A 96 9.84 8.96 0.46
N TYR A 97 8.96 8.26 1.20
CA TYR A 97 8.54 8.72 2.52
C TYR A 97 9.34 8.13 3.69
N PHE A 98 9.99 6.99 3.45
CA PHE A 98 10.77 6.24 4.44
C PHE A 98 12.15 5.86 3.89
N PRO A 99 12.94 6.85 3.41
CA PRO A 99 14.22 6.57 2.77
C PRO A 99 15.19 5.88 3.74
N GLY A 100 15.67 4.70 3.36
CA GLY A 100 16.63 3.93 4.15
C GLY A 100 16.05 3.24 5.39
N GLU A 101 14.76 3.39 5.67
CA GLU A 101 14.14 2.69 6.81
C GLU A 101 14.01 1.19 6.56
N LYS A 102 14.35 0.43 7.59
CA LYS A 102 14.12 -1.01 7.63
C LYS A 102 12.68 -1.32 7.93
N LYS A 103 12.13 -2.33 7.26
CA LYS A 103 10.72 -2.67 7.37
C LYS A 103 10.47 -4.15 7.63
N SER A 104 9.33 -4.43 8.24
CA SER A 104 8.67 -5.73 8.24
C SER A 104 7.62 -5.76 7.12
N VAL A 105 7.50 -6.86 6.40
CA VAL A 105 6.48 -7.04 5.35
C VAL A 105 5.57 -8.20 5.71
N ILE A 106 4.26 -7.93 5.77
CA ILE A 106 3.21 -8.95 5.85
C ILE A 106 2.67 -9.13 4.43
N PHE A 107 2.79 -10.34 3.90
CA PHE A 107 2.43 -10.62 2.52
C PHE A 107 1.47 -11.80 2.40
N ALA A 108 0.43 -11.61 1.59
CA ALA A 108 -0.49 -12.67 1.16
C ALA A 108 -0.91 -12.42 -0.29
N CYS A 109 -1.16 -13.46 -1.05
CA CYS A 109 -1.55 -13.32 -2.46
C CYS A 109 -2.52 -14.42 -2.91
N MET A 110 -3.04 -14.25 -4.13
CA MET A 110 -3.79 -15.30 -4.82
C MET A 110 -2.85 -16.24 -5.56
N ALA A 111 -3.23 -17.50 -5.67
CA ALA A 111 -2.42 -18.55 -6.30
C ALA A 111 -2.16 -18.33 -7.80
N ASP A 112 -3.03 -17.56 -8.47
CA ASP A 112 -2.94 -17.24 -9.90
C ASP A 112 -1.99 -16.05 -10.19
N LYS A 113 -1.25 -15.53 -9.22
CA LYS A 113 -0.35 -14.39 -9.37
C LYS A 113 1.10 -14.81 -9.54
N GLU A 114 1.79 -14.12 -10.45
CA GLU A 114 3.25 -14.17 -10.53
C GLU A 114 3.82 -13.27 -9.44
N ILE A 115 4.42 -13.88 -8.40
CA ILE A 115 4.85 -13.16 -7.20
C ILE A 115 6.36 -12.94 -7.11
N ASP A 116 7.14 -13.58 -7.97
CA ASP A 116 8.60 -13.58 -7.89
C ASP A 116 9.18 -12.18 -7.99
N VAL A 117 8.71 -11.38 -8.97
CA VAL A 117 9.09 -9.98 -9.12
C VAL A 117 8.61 -9.15 -7.93
N SER A 118 7.38 -9.39 -7.46
CA SER A 118 6.80 -8.69 -6.32
C SER A 118 7.60 -8.92 -5.03
N LEU A 119 7.95 -10.17 -4.74
CA LEU A 119 8.76 -10.52 -3.57
C LEU A 119 10.17 -9.94 -3.67
N SER A 120 10.80 -10.02 -4.86
CA SER A 120 12.13 -9.46 -5.08
C SER A 120 12.17 -7.94 -4.87
N LEU A 121 11.16 -7.21 -5.36
CA LEU A 121 11.04 -5.77 -5.15
C LEU A 121 10.82 -5.41 -3.67
N LEU A 122 10.04 -6.20 -2.95
CA LEU A 122 9.77 -5.98 -1.53
C LEU A 122 10.97 -6.33 -0.65
N ALA A 123 11.83 -7.27 -1.09
CA ALA A 123 12.96 -7.75 -0.30
C ALA A 123 13.98 -6.64 -0.01
N GLU A 124 14.12 -5.66 -0.90
CA GLU A 124 15.02 -4.55 -0.66
C GLU A 124 14.62 -3.75 0.59
N GLY A 125 15.52 -3.64 1.55
CA GLY A 125 15.30 -2.97 2.83
C GLY A 125 14.29 -3.67 3.76
N THR A 126 13.94 -4.94 3.51
CA THR A 126 13.08 -5.74 4.38
C THR A 126 13.93 -6.62 5.29
N ASP A 127 13.75 -6.47 6.60
CA ASP A 127 14.43 -7.28 7.62
C ASP A 127 13.65 -8.54 8.00
N ALA A 128 12.31 -8.49 7.89
CA ALA A 128 11.47 -9.62 8.23
C ALA A 128 10.26 -9.74 7.30
N PHE A 129 9.99 -10.95 6.83
CA PHE A 129 8.75 -11.30 6.13
C PHE A 129 7.87 -12.14 7.04
N PHE A 130 6.57 -11.86 6.99
CA PHE A 130 5.50 -12.63 7.59
C PHE A 130 4.55 -13.05 6.48
N PHE A 131 4.49 -14.34 6.19
CA PHE A 131 3.62 -14.90 5.18
C PHE A 131 2.33 -15.37 5.81
N THR A 132 1.22 -14.96 5.24
CA THR A 132 -0.12 -15.39 5.67
C THR A 132 -1.00 -15.64 4.47
N GLU A 133 -2.23 -16.08 4.68
CA GLU A 133 -3.19 -16.33 3.62
C GLU A 133 -4.45 -15.49 3.79
N VAL A 134 -5.19 -15.31 2.70
CA VAL A 134 -6.52 -14.66 2.73
C VAL A 134 -7.55 -15.68 3.15
N LYS A 135 -8.23 -15.39 4.24
CA LYS A 135 -9.21 -16.27 4.83
C LYS A 135 -10.43 -16.50 3.93
N ASP A 136 -10.96 -17.72 3.95
CA ASP A 136 -12.20 -18.13 3.27
C ASP A 136 -12.21 -17.77 1.76
N ASN A 137 -11.04 -17.78 1.10
CA ASN A 137 -10.91 -17.55 -0.33
C ASN A 137 -10.25 -18.75 -1.01
N PRO A 138 -10.97 -19.51 -1.86
CA PRO A 138 -10.43 -20.71 -2.52
C PRO A 138 -9.31 -20.42 -3.52
N ARG A 139 -9.09 -19.16 -3.88
CA ARG A 139 -7.99 -18.73 -4.74
C ARG A 139 -6.76 -18.27 -3.96
N ALA A 140 -6.82 -18.22 -2.63
CA ALA A 140 -5.68 -17.81 -1.83
C ALA A 140 -4.54 -18.82 -1.99
N LEU A 141 -3.31 -18.32 -2.09
CA LEU A 141 -2.13 -19.14 -1.92
C LEU A 141 -1.95 -19.40 -0.43
N SER A 142 -1.69 -20.66 -0.03
CA SER A 142 -1.43 -20.96 1.37
C SER A 142 -0.17 -20.25 1.88
N ALA A 143 -0.11 -19.95 3.15
CA ALA A 143 1.05 -19.29 3.73
C ALA A 143 2.32 -20.13 3.60
N GLU A 144 2.18 -21.46 3.69
CA GLU A 144 3.26 -22.44 3.51
C GLU A 144 3.80 -22.47 2.08
N ASP A 145 2.91 -22.53 1.07
CA ASP A 145 3.31 -22.52 -0.33
C ASP A 145 3.95 -21.17 -0.71
N LEU A 146 3.43 -20.08 -0.16
CA LEU A 146 3.99 -18.75 -0.34
C LEU A 146 5.42 -18.66 0.23
N ALA A 147 5.62 -19.19 1.45
CA ALA A 147 6.94 -19.24 2.07
C ALA A 147 7.90 -20.13 1.28
N ALA A 148 7.46 -21.29 0.80
CA ALA A 148 8.27 -22.17 -0.04
C ALA A 148 8.69 -21.49 -1.35
N LYS A 149 7.78 -20.77 -2.00
CA LYS A 149 8.13 -19.96 -3.18
C LYS A 149 9.14 -18.84 -2.86
N ALA A 150 8.94 -18.11 -1.76
CA ALA A 150 9.87 -17.08 -1.34
C ALA A 150 11.29 -17.64 -1.07
N GLU A 151 11.38 -18.83 -0.50
CA GLU A 151 12.66 -19.48 -0.23
C GLU A 151 13.44 -19.82 -1.52
N THR A 152 12.77 -20.13 -2.63
CA THR A 152 13.44 -20.32 -3.95
C THR A 152 14.13 -19.04 -4.44
N LEU A 153 13.67 -17.87 -3.96
CA LEU A 153 14.26 -16.55 -4.24
C LEU A 153 15.27 -16.10 -3.17
N GLY A 154 15.59 -16.97 -2.21
CA GLY A 154 16.47 -16.64 -1.09
C GLY A 154 15.81 -15.77 -0.02
N ILE A 155 14.49 -15.61 -0.05
CA ILE A 155 13.72 -14.79 0.89
C ILE A 155 13.15 -15.72 1.96
N ARG A 156 13.55 -15.49 3.22
CA ARG A 156 13.03 -16.23 4.37
C ARG A 156 12.02 -15.39 5.13
N GLY A 157 11.00 -16.04 5.69
CA GLY A 157 9.99 -15.38 6.51
C GLY A 157 9.28 -16.35 7.44
N THR A 158 8.48 -15.78 8.33
CA THR A 158 7.68 -16.52 9.30
C THR A 158 6.31 -16.80 8.69
N VAL A 159 5.87 -18.06 8.73
CA VAL A 159 4.51 -18.47 8.37
C VAL A 159 3.59 -18.16 9.53
N CYS A 160 2.51 -17.43 9.26
CA CYS A 160 1.49 -17.04 10.22
C CYS A 160 0.11 -17.55 9.76
N LYS A 161 -0.65 -18.17 10.65
CA LYS A 161 -1.96 -18.75 10.33
C LYS A 161 -3.02 -17.72 10.00
N THR A 162 -2.84 -16.49 10.50
CA THR A 162 -3.80 -15.41 10.31
C THR A 162 -3.06 -14.08 10.14
N VAL A 163 -3.71 -13.12 9.48
CA VAL A 163 -3.19 -11.76 9.36
C VAL A 163 -3.04 -11.08 10.73
N GLY A 164 -3.89 -11.43 11.71
CA GLY A 164 -3.76 -10.92 13.09
C GLY A 164 -2.49 -11.40 13.76
N GLU A 165 -2.16 -12.70 13.64
CA GLU A 165 -0.90 -13.26 14.14
C GLU A 165 0.31 -12.60 13.48
N ALA A 166 0.29 -12.44 12.15
CA ALA A 166 1.33 -11.74 11.41
C ALA A 166 1.49 -10.28 11.84
N TYR A 167 0.35 -9.59 12.08
CA TYR A 167 0.32 -8.21 12.53
C TYR A 167 0.98 -8.03 13.90
N GLU A 168 0.62 -8.85 14.89
CA GLU A 168 1.21 -8.79 16.23
C GLU A 168 2.71 -9.13 16.20
N ALA A 169 3.10 -10.14 15.43
CA ALA A 169 4.50 -10.52 15.28
C ALA A 169 5.34 -9.40 14.62
N ALA A 170 4.78 -8.73 13.61
CA ALA A 170 5.46 -7.60 12.96
C ALA A 170 5.57 -6.39 13.90
N LEU A 171 4.53 -6.08 14.68
CA LEU A 171 4.55 -4.97 15.63
C LEU A 171 5.57 -5.16 16.75
N ALA A 172 5.83 -6.40 17.17
CA ALA A 172 6.82 -6.71 18.21
C ALA A 172 8.25 -6.27 17.83
N ALA A 173 8.51 -6.05 16.54
CA ALA A 173 9.80 -5.56 16.05
C ALA A 173 9.94 -4.01 16.13
N ASP A 174 8.90 -3.30 16.51
CA ASP A 174 8.84 -1.82 16.66
C ASP A 174 9.47 -1.05 15.48
N ARG A 175 9.09 -1.42 14.26
CA ARG A 175 9.58 -0.82 13.02
C ARG A 175 8.45 -0.60 12.02
N LEU A 176 8.76 0.11 10.93
CA LEU A 176 7.85 0.25 9.79
C LEU A 176 7.30 -1.13 9.37
N THR A 177 5.99 -1.26 9.34
CA THR A 177 5.32 -2.49 8.90
C THR A 177 4.50 -2.20 7.64
N VAL A 178 4.69 -3.00 6.62
CA VAL A 178 3.97 -2.90 5.33
C VAL A 178 3.15 -4.15 5.12
N ILE A 179 1.87 -4.00 4.88
CA ILE A 179 0.92 -5.09 4.63
C ILE A 179 0.45 -4.98 3.19
N CYS A 180 0.71 -5.99 2.36
CA CYS A 180 0.38 -5.93 0.93
C CYS A 180 0.16 -7.31 0.29
N GLY A 181 -0.09 -7.31 -1.04
CA GLY A 181 -0.21 -8.49 -1.89
C GLY A 181 -1.65 -8.90 -2.20
N SER A 182 -2.66 -8.43 -1.46
CA SER A 182 -4.06 -8.70 -1.76
C SER A 182 -4.99 -7.64 -1.20
N LEU A 183 -5.99 -7.20 -1.97
CA LEU A 183 -7.07 -6.37 -1.44
C LEU A 183 -8.01 -7.14 -0.49
N TYR A 184 -8.10 -8.44 -0.65
CA TYR A 184 -8.99 -9.27 0.21
C TYR A 184 -8.46 -9.38 1.64
N LEU A 185 -7.12 -9.31 1.83
CA LEU A 185 -6.51 -9.33 3.15
C LEU A 185 -6.92 -8.11 4.01
N TYR A 186 -7.30 -7.00 3.38
CA TYR A 186 -7.73 -5.78 4.06
C TYR A 186 -8.98 -6.02 4.94
N ARG A 187 -9.95 -6.79 4.43
CA ARG A 187 -11.12 -7.18 5.21
C ARG A 187 -10.73 -7.98 6.45
N ASP A 188 -9.91 -9.00 6.27
CA ASP A 188 -9.51 -9.89 7.36
C ASP A 188 -8.74 -9.12 8.45
N LEU A 189 -7.88 -8.17 8.03
CA LEU A 189 -7.17 -7.28 8.96
C LEU A 189 -8.10 -6.32 9.69
N THR A 190 -9.02 -5.66 8.98
CA THR A 190 -9.97 -4.72 9.60
C THR A 190 -10.90 -5.42 10.58
N ASP A 191 -11.35 -6.62 10.27
CA ASP A 191 -12.13 -7.46 11.18
C ASP A 191 -11.35 -7.81 12.45
N TYR A 192 -10.05 -8.13 12.30
CA TYR A 192 -9.16 -8.37 13.43
C TYR A 192 -8.99 -7.11 14.31
N LEU A 193 -8.66 -5.98 13.70
CA LEU A 193 -8.44 -4.72 14.42
C LEU A 193 -9.69 -4.23 15.15
N ASN A 194 -10.88 -4.40 14.58
CA ASN A 194 -12.14 -4.03 15.21
C ASN A 194 -12.44 -4.91 16.43
N LYS A 195 -12.15 -6.21 16.39
CA LYS A 195 -12.32 -7.13 17.53
C LYS A 195 -11.35 -6.83 18.68
N THR A 196 -10.15 -6.36 18.37
CA THR A 196 -9.16 -6.02 19.41
C THR A 196 -9.40 -4.67 20.09
N LYS A 197 -10.04 -3.71 19.40
CA LYS A 197 -10.45 -2.41 19.97
C LYS A 197 -11.65 -2.52 20.93
N THR A 198 -12.40 -3.61 20.89
CA THR A 198 -13.64 -3.79 21.68
C THR A 198 -13.35 -4.57 23.01
N LYS A 199 -12.13 -4.97 23.25
CA LYS A 199 -11.65 -5.57 24.49
C LYS A 199 -10.86 -4.56 25.32
#